data_5a6affc12713ae52d0a31d5783de3ab6
#
_entry.id   5a6affc12713ae52d0a31d5783de3ab6
#
_cell.length_a   1.000
_cell.length_b   1.000
_cell.length_c   1.000
_cell.angle_alpha   90.00
_cell.angle_beta   90.00
_cell.angle_gamma   90.00
#
_symmetry.space_group_name_H-M   'P 1'
#
loop_
_entity.id
_entity.type
_entity.pdbx_description
1 polymer ?
#
loop_
_entity_poly.entity_id
_entity_poly.type
_entity_poly.pdbx_seq_one_letter_code
_entity_poly.pdbx_strand_id
1 'polypeptide(L)'
;MEYRVIDFESNHNHELVDKSCVHMLPSQRIINDVQAIEIKLADNSGIPPKLAHELMSRQVGGRENLGFTKQGHKNYLRTKRKRDLQQGEVGGLLNYFLSQVSENPSFFFRVQLDVEDQITNIFRADAKMIFDYGIYSDVVFFDTTYRTNKKCRPFGAFVGVNHHYQLVVFGASLLYDETNQSFEWLFHTFFECMSGKKPKTIFTDQDPAMAKAISLVMLETYHRLCLWHIYQNALKNLNHLFKSQ
;
A
#
# COMPACT_ATOMS: atom_id res chain seq x y z
N MET A 1 9.79 -4.29 37.45
CA MET A 1 10.67 -3.44 38.26
C MET A 1 9.89 -2.21 38.61
N GLU A 2 9.52 -2.05 39.89
CA GLU A 2 8.80 -0.86 40.37
C GLU A 2 9.85 0.18 40.79
N TYR A 3 9.71 1.40 40.26
CA TYR A 3 10.51 2.54 40.72
C TYR A 3 9.76 3.27 41.80
N ARG A 4 10.43 3.51 42.94
CA ARG A 4 9.89 4.29 44.03
C ARG A 4 10.64 5.63 44.11
N VAL A 5 9.91 6.75 44.09
CA VAL A 5 10.50 8.06 44.33
C VAL A 5 10.94 8.10 45.79
N ILE A 6 12.24 8.34 46.02
CA ILE A 6 12.86 8.36 47.36
C ILE A 6 12.97 9.79 47.85
N ASP A 7 13.19 10.75 46.92
CA ASP A 7 13.34 12.15 47.21
C ASP A 7 12.80 13.02 46.06
N PHE A 8 12.30 14.20 46.35
CA PHE A 8 11.75 15.15 45.40
C PHE A 8 12.10 16.58 45.77
N GLU A 9 12.98 17.22 44.97
CA GLU A 9 13.31 18.64 45.09
C GLU A 9 12.36 19.47 44.21
N SER A 10 11.53 20.32 44.82
CA SER A 10 10.56 21.13 44.12
C SER A 10 11.14 22.42 43.48
N ASN A 11 12.31 22.83 43.95
CA ASN A 11 12.98 24.00 43.43
C ASN A 11 13.83 23.65 42.20
N HIS A 12 13.45 24.16 41.04
CA HIS A 12 14.21 23.95 39.82
C HIS A 12 15.29 25.03 39.66
N ASN A 13 16.47 24.66 39.19
CA ASN A 13 17.58 25.55 38.84
C ASN A 13 17.50 26.11 37.41
N HIS A 14 16.38 25.92 36.73
CA HIS A 14 16.08 26.41 35.40
C HIS A 14 14.62 26.83 35.31
N GLU A 15 14.28 27.63 34.31
CA GLU A 15 12.88 27.99 34.03
C GLU A 15 12.08 26.77 33.56
N LEU A 16 10.83 26.69 34.01
CA LEU A 16 9.91 25.66 33.54
C LEU A 16 9.44 25.98 32.11
N VAL A 17 9.15 24.93 31.37
CA VAL A 17 8.64 25.07 30.00
C VAL A 17 7.29 25.78 30.02
N ASP A 18 7.11 26.78 29.11
CA ASP A 18 5.84 27.49 28.94
C ASP A 18 4.69 26.52 28.70
N LYS A 19 3.51 26.84 29.27
CA LYS A 19 2.32 25.98 29.18
C LYS A 19 1.95 25.64 27.72
N SER A 20 2.14 26.57 26.80
CA SER A 20 1.89 26.35 25.36
C SER A 20 2.83 25.34 24.71
N CYS A 21 3.98 25.06 25.33
CA CYS A 21 5.00 24.13 24.85
C CYS A 21 5.03 22.79 25.58
N VAL A 22 4.19 22.58 26.61
CA VAL A 22 4.15 21.34 27.41
C VAL A 22 3.90 20.10 26.53
N HIS A 23 3.06 20.22 25.51
CA HIS A 23 2.79 19.13 24.54
C HIS A 23 4.03 18.67 23.74
N MET A 24 5.13 19.45 23.75
CA MET A 24 6.41 19.10 23.14
C MET A 24 7.26 18.21 24.03
N LEU A 25 7.00 18.13 25.31
CA LEU A 25 7.73 17.30 26.25
C LEU A 25 7.36 15.81 26.05
N PRO A 26 8.34 14.89 25.89
CA PRO A 26 8.07 13.46 25.68
C PRO A 26 7.19 12.85 26.77
N SER A 27 7.37 13.25 28.02
CA SER A 27 6.62 12.77 29.21
C SER A 27 5.16 13.20 29.23
N GLN A 28 4.81 14.26 28.51
CA GLN A 28 3.46 14.86 28.49
C GLN A 28 2.67 14.49 27.23
N ARG A 29 3.27 13.72 26.33
CA ARG A 29 2.61 13.30 25.07
C ARG A 29 1.76 12.07 25.31
N ILE A 30 0.45 12.26 25.34
CA ILE A 30 -0.51 11.18 25.54
C ILE A 30 -1.52 11.24 24.38
N ILE A 31 -1.78 10.09 23.78
CA ILE A 31 -2.92 9.88 22.88
C ILE A 31 -3.97 9.14 23.72
N ASN A 32 -5.07 9.78 24.01
CA ASN A 32 -6.18 9.15 24.75
C ASN A 32 -7.00 8.21 23.86
N ASP A 33 -7.91 7.44 24.45
CA ASP A 33 -8.69 6.43 23.73
C ASP A 33 -9.58 7.03 22.63
N VAL A 34 -10.17 8.20 22.86
CA VAL A 34 -11.00 8.90 21.86
C VAL A 34 -10.15 9.31 20.66
N GLN A 35 -9.00 9.94 20.93
CA GLN A 35 -8.05 10.30 19.88
C GLN A 35 -7.50 9.07 19.13
N ALA A 36 -7.30 7.94 19.83
CA ALA A 36 -6.89 6.69 19.23
C ALA A 36 -7.95 6.14 18.25
N ILE A 37 -9.24 6.28 18.58
CA ILE A 37 -10.36 5.92 17.71
C ILE A 37 -10.41 6.85 16.48
N GLU A 38 -10.29 8.15 16.67
CA GLU A 38 -10.28 9.13 15.56
C GLU A 38 -9.10 8.91 14.63
N ILE A 39 -7.90 8.64 15.17
CA ILE A 39 -6.71 8.29 14.39
C ILE A 39 -6.97 7.03 13.54
N LYS A 40 -7.59 6.00 14.15
CA LYS A 40 -7.95 4.76 13.45
C LYS A 40 -8.96 5.01 12.34
N LEU A 41 -9.98 5.79 12.60
CA LEU A 41 -11.03 6.13 11.63
C LEU A 41 -10.42 6.89 10.43
N ALA A 42 -9.57 7.87 10.70
CA ALA A 42 -8.88 8.63 9.65
C ALA A 42 -7.94 7.73 8.82
N ASP A 43 -7.17 6.83 9.46
CA ASP A 43 -6.27 5.88 8.78
C ASP A 43 -7.06 4.91 7.89
N ASN A 44 -8.16 4.35 8.38
CA ASN A 44 -9.06 3.46 7.63
C ASN A 44 -9.76 4.18 6.45
N SER A 45 -10.02 5.47 6.60
CA SER A 45 -10.60 6.33 5.55
C SER A 45 -9.57 6.83 4.54
N GLY A 46 -8.31 6.39 4.63
CA GLY A 46 -7.23 6.80 3.72
C GLY A 46 -6.75 8.24 3.89
N ILE A 47 -7.12 8.91 5.01
CA ILE A 47 -6.66 10.27 5.29
C ILE A 47 -5.19 10.24 5.73
N PRO A 48 -4.28 10.93 5.01
CA PRO A 48 -2.87 10.95 5.37
C PRO A 48 -2.66 11.44 6.83
N PRO A 49 -1.72 10.86 7.60
CA PRO A 49 -1.49 11.21 9.01
C PRO A 49 -1.21 12.70 9.26
N LYS A 50 -0.65 13.41 8.26
CA LYS A 50 -0.42 14.86 8.33
C LYS A 50 -1.73 15.63 8.33
N LEU A 51 -2.68 15.24 7.48
CA LEU A 51 -3.99 15.91 7.36
C LEU A 51 -4.89 15.54 8.54
N ALA A 52 -4.89 14.27 8.96
CA ALA A 52 -5.62 13.83 10.15
C ALA A 52 -5.17 14.59 11.40
N HIS A 53 -3.86 14.73 11.64
CA HIS A 53 -3.33 15.53 12.75
C HIS A 53 -3.75 17.00 12.67
N GLU A 54 -3.76 17.60 11.48
CA GLU A 54 -4.18 18.99 11.28
C GLU A 54 -5.69 19.15 11.57
N LEU A 55 -6.51 18.21 11.10
CA LEU A 55 -7.95 18.19 11.39
C LEU A 55 -8.21 18.13 12.90
N MET A 56 -7.62 17.15 13.58
CA MET A 56 -7.77 16.97 15.02
C MET A 56 -7.28 18.19 15.82
N SER A 57 -6.18 18.83 15.38
CA SER A 57 -5.68 20.05 16.05
C SER A 57 -6.66 21.22 15.94
N ARG A 58 -7.35 21.35 14.80
CA ARG A 58 -8.39 22.39 14.63
C ARG A 58 -9.62 22.11 15.47
N GLN A 59 -10.02 20.85 15.60
CA GLN A 59 -11.16 20.45 16.45
C GLN A 59 -10.97 20.82 17.92
N VAL A 60 -9.73 20.74 18.43
CA VAL A 60 -9.41 21.09 19.83
C VAL A 60 -8.93 22.54 20.03
N GLY A 61 -9.02 23.38 18.99
CA GLY A 61 -8.67 24.80 19.07
C GLY A 61 -7.18 25.12 19.01
N GLY A 62 -6.32 24.18 18.62
CA GLY A 62 -4.88 24.41 18.45
C GLY A 62 -4.04 23.16 18.65
N ARG A 63 -2.81 23.18 18.16
CA ARG A 63 -1.88 22.05 18.28
C ARG A 63 -1.43 21.83 19.71
N GLU A 64 -1.34 22.88 20.49
CA GLU A 64 -1.01 22.89 21.92
C GLU A 64 -2.03 22.10 22.75
N ASN A 65 -3.28 22.08 22.33
CA ASN A 65 -4.39 21.39 23.00
C ASN A 65 -4.55 19.93 22.62
N LEU A 66 -3.82 19.48 21.58
CA LEU A 66 -3.98 18.11 21.06
C LEU A 66 -3.28 17.04 21.91
N GLY A 67 -2.27 17.42 22.70
CA GLY A 67 -1.55 16.51 23.60
C GLY A 67 -0.51 15.60 22.93
N PHE A 68 -0.37 15.62 21.60
CA PHE A 68 0.66 14.88 20.87
C PHE A 68 1.10 15.59 19.58
N THR A 69 2.31 15.26 19.12
CA THR A 69 2.91 15.86 17.92
C THR A 69 2.58 15.07 16.65
N LYS A 70 2.81 15.67 15.47
CA LYS A 70 2.73 14.97 14.18
C LYS A 70 3.60 13.70 14.14
N GLN A 71 4.78 13.75 14.76
CA GLN A 71 5.66 12.60 14.87
C GLN A 71 5.09 11.54 15.85
N GLY A 72 4.47 11.99 16.95
CA GLY A 72 3.73 11.12 17.89
C GLY A 72 2.62 10.35 17.19
N HIS A 73 1.80 11.03 16.36
CA HIS A 73 0.77 10.40 15.54
C HIS A 73 1.34 9.29 14.62
N LYS A 74 2.40 9.62 13.86
CA LYS A 74 3.07 8.62 12.98
C LYS A 74 3.65 7.45 13.76
N ASN A 75 4.27 7.71 14.92
CA ASN A 75 4.83 6.67 15.78
C ASN A 75 3.74 5.77 16.35
N TYR A 76 2.60 6.34 16.76
CA TYR A 76 1.44 5.58 17.22
C TYR A 76 0.95 4.61 16.14
N LEU A 77 0.69 5.09 14.93
CA LEU A 77 0.26 4.24 13.81
C LEU A 77 1.31 3.15 13.49
N ARG A 78 2.60 3.50 13.49
CA ARG A 78 3.67 2.52 13.27
C ARG A 78 3.70 1.44 14.35
N THR A 79 3.56 1.83 15.62
CA THR A 79 3.55 0.90 16.77
C THR A 79 2.33 0.01 16.72
N LYS A 80 1.16 0.57 16.41
CA LYS A 80 -0.09 -0.18 16.24
C LYS A 80 0.05 -1.21 15.13
N ARG A 81 0.47 -0.81 13.93
CA ARG A 81 0.71 -1.74 12.80
C ARG A 81 1.70 -2.83 13.18
N LYS A 82 2.76 -2.50 13.96
CA LYS A 82 3.71 -3.49 14.45
C LYS A 82 3.10 -4.48 15.45
N ARG A 83 2.16 -4.03 16.32
CA ARG A 83 1.40 -4.92 17.22
C ARG A 83 0.44 -5.81 16.46
N ASP A 84 -0.27 -5.25 15.50
CA ASP A 84 -1.18 -6.01 14.63
C ASP A 84 -0.41 -7.08 13.82
N LEU A 85 0.87 -6.84 13.52
CA LEU A 85 1.80 -7.79 12.89
C LEU A 85 2.47 -8.78 13.89
N GLN A 86 2.26 -8.65 15.20
CA GLN A 86 2.87 -9.57 16.20
C GLN A 86 2.28 -11.01 16.14
N GLN A 87 1.16 -11.21 15.46
CA GLN A 87 0.64 -12.55 15.13
C GLN A 87 1.34 -13.18 13.90
N GLY A 88 2.50 -12.65 13.50
CA GLY A 88 3.18 -12.97 12.25
C GLY A 88 2.70 -12.05 11.11
N GLU A 89 3.62 -11.68 10.19
CA GLU A 89 3.28 -10.85 9.03
C GLU A 89 2.13 -11.45 8.22
N VAL A 90 2.07 -12.78 8.17
CA VAL A 90 1.04 -13.56 7.47
C VAL A 90 -0.32 -13.45 8.17
N GLY A 91 -0.37 -13.68 9.48
CA GLY A 91 -1.63 -13.62 10.23
C GLY A 91 -2.24 -12.22 10.26
N GLY A 92 -1.42 -11.17 10.41
CA GLY A 92 -1.89 -9.79 10.36
C GLY A 92 -2.47 -9.40 9.01
N LEU A 93 -1.85 -9.83 7.91
CA LEU A 93 -2.33 -9.58 6.55
C LEU A 93 -3.64 -10.33 6.26
N LEU A 94 -3.73 -11.60 6.63
CA LEU A 94 -4.94 -12.39 6.44
C LEU A 94 -6.10 -11.83 7.27
N ASN A 95 -5.88 -11.45 8.52
CA ASN A 95 -6.89 -10.79 9.36
C ASN A 95 -7.38 -9.48 8.75
N TYR A 96 -6.47 -8.68 8.17
CA TYR A 96 -6.85 -7.47 7.43
C TYR A 96 -7.75 -7.81 6.23
N PHE A 97 -7.39 -8.79 5.40
CA PHE A 97 -8.21 -9.16 4.26
C PHE A 97 -9.57 -9.73 4.67
N LEU A 98 -9.62 -10.55 5.72
CA LEU A 98 -10.88 -11.07 6.26
C LEU A 98 -11.79 -9.95 6.79
N SER A 99 -11.22 -8.91 7.46
CA SER A 99 -12.01 -7.76 7.86
C SER A 99 -12.55 -6.97 6.65
N GLN A 100 -11.74 -6.83 5.60
CA GLN A 100 -12.20 -6.17 4.36
C GLN A 100 -13.36 -6.93 3.69
N VAL A 101 -13.30 -8.25 3.63
CA VAL A 101 -14.41 -9.08 3.11
C VAL A 101 -15.66 -8.94 3.98
N SER A 102 -15.52 -8.88 5.32
CA SER A 102 -16.65 -8.71 6.22
C SER A 102 -17.33 -7.33 6.08
N GLU A 103 -16.54 -6.29 5.79
CA GLU A 103 -17.04 -4.92 5.56
C GLU A 103 -17.61 -4.75 4.13
N ASN A 104 -17.01 -5.41 3.15
CA ASN A 104 -17.40 -5.37 1.75
C ASN A 104 -17.29 -6.76 1.10
N PRO A 105 -18.39 -7.51 0.96
CA PRO A 105 -18.40 -8.86 0.39
C PRO A 105 -17.86 -8.94 -1.06
N SER A 106 -17.81 -7.82 -1.76
CA SER A 106 -17.22 -7.75 -3.10
C SER A 106 -15.71 -7.50 -3.10
N PHE A 107 -15.09 -7.40 -1.92
CA PHE A 107 -13.64 -7.37 -1.82
C PHE A 107 -13.06 -8.75 -2.14
N PHE A 108 -12.19 -8.82 -3.13
CA PHE A 108 -11.54 -10.05 -3.54
C PHE A 108 -10.07 -10.05 -3.12
N PHE A 109 -9.62 -11.16 -2.58
CA PHE A 109 -8.20 -11.43 -2.40
C PHE A 109 -7.87 -12.91 -2.61
N ARG A 110 -6.64 -13.16 -3.01
CA ARG A 110 -6.07 -14.51 -3.12
C ARG A 110 -4.64 -14.50 -2.63
N VAL A 111 -4.26 -15.54 -1.92
CA VAL A 111 -2.90 -15.76 -1.40
C VAL A 111 -2.42 -17.10 -1.89
N GLN A 112 -1.20 -17.15 -2.37
CA GLN A 112 -0.51 -18.40 -2.68
C GLN A 112 0.49 -18.70 -1.56
N LEU A 113 0.51 -19.93 -1.12
CA LEU A 113 1.47 -20.43 -0.13
C LEU A 113 2.44 -21.38 -0.80
N ASP A 114 3.65 -21.47 -0.23
CA ASP A 114 4.61 -22.53 -0.57
C ASP A 114 4.39 -23.78 0.29
N VAL A 115 5.30 -24.74 0.18
CA VAL A 115 5.25 -26.01 0.91
C VAL A 115 5.49 -25.87 2.42
N GLU A 116 5.97 -24.70 2.86
CA GLU A 116 6.23 -24.35 4.25
C GLU A 116 5.17 -23.40 4.81
N ASP A 117 4.02 -23.30 4.14
CA ASP A 117 2.92 -22.36 4.47
C ASP A 117 3.33 -20.87 4.50
N GLN A 118 4.40 -20.51 3.75
CA GLN A 118 4.82 -19.12 3.63
C GLN A 118 4.12 -18.46 2.44
N ILE A 119 3.70 -17.21 2.62
CA ILE A 119 3.08 -16.45 1.53
C ILE A 119 4.10 -16.16 0.43
N THR A 120 3.84 -16.67 -0.76
CA THR A 120 4.60 -16.38 -1.98
C THR A 120 3.97 -15.22 -2.75
N ASN A 121 2.74 -15.38 -3.20
CA ASN A 121 2.07 -14.38 -4.01
C ASN A 121 0.77 -13.92 -3.37
N ILE A 122 0.44 -12.66 -3.58
CA ILE A 122 -0.79 -12.02 -3.09
C ILE A 122 -1.40 -11.23 -4.22
N PHE A 123 -2.72 -11.33 -4.37
CA PHE A 123 -3.50 -10.45 -5.24
C PHE A 123 -4.70 -9.92 -4.47
N ARG A 124 -5.10 -8.68 -4.73
CA ARG A 124 -6.32 -8.08 -4.20
C ARG A 124 -6.97 -7.14 -5.18
N ALA A 125 -8.30 -7.05 -5.11
CA ALA A 125 -9.09 -6.00 -5.74
C ALA A 125 -10.29 -5.64 -4.84
N ASP A 126 -10.63 -4.37 -4.74
CA ASP A 126 -11.86 -3.93 -4.07
C ASP A 126 -13.05 -3.88 -5.05
N ALA A 127 -14.25 -3.69 -4.51
CA ALA A 127 -15.48 -3.65 -5.31
C ALA A 127 -15.43 -2.60 -6.42
N LYS A 128 -14.82 -1.44 -6.15
CA LYS A 128 -14.69 -0.37 -7.14
C LYS A 128 -13.75 -0.77 -8.27
N MET A 129 -12.63 -1.42 -7.97
CA MET A 129 -11.68 -1.92 -8.95
C MET A 129 -12.33 -2.93 -9.89
N ILE A 130 -13.13 -3.87 -9.35
CA ILE A 130 -13.85 -4.89 -10.11
C ILE A 130 -14.93 -4.24 -10.98
N PHE A 131 -15.68 -3.29 -10.42
CA PHE A 131 -16.70 -2.54 -11.17
C PHE A 131 -16.09 -1.73 -12.31
N ASP A 132 -15.02 -0.98 -12.05
CA ASP A 132 -14.32 -0.18 -13.07
C ASP A 132 -13.77 -1.07 -14.19
N TYR A 133 -13.22 -2.26 -13.84
CA TYR A 133 -12.80 -3.24 -14.84
C TYR A 133 -13.96 -3.71 -15.71
N GLY A 134 -15.13 -3.93 -15.13
CA GLY A 134 -16.34 -4.28 -15.87
C GLY A 134 -16.65 -3.31 -17.01
N ILE A 135 -16.30 -2.04 -16.85
CA ILE A 135 -16.60 -0.96 -17.82
C ILE A 135 -15.41 -0.65 -18.74
N TYR A 136 -14.17 -0.58 -18.18
CA TYR A 136 -13.01 0.02 -18.86
C TYR A 136 -11.93 -1.00 -19.27
N SER A 137 -12.24 -2.29 -19.28
CA SER A 137 -11.27 -3.38 -19.47
C SER A 137 -10.79 -3.61 -20.90
N ASP A 138 -11.23 -2.84 -21.89
CA ASP A 138 -10.80 -3.05 -23.29
C ASP A 138 -9.27 -2.96 -23.43
N VAL A 139 -8.65 -2.06 -22.71
CA VAL A 139 -7.20 -1.85 -22.68
C VAL A 139 -6.73 -1.87 -21.23
N VAL A 140 -5.78 -2.78 -20.95
CA VAL A 140 -5.15 -2.92 -19.65
C VAL A 140 -3.65 -2.69 -19.77
N PHE A 141 -3.09 -2.00 -18.81
CA PHE A 141 -1.65 -1.90 -18.61
C PHE A 141 -1.29 -2.71 -17.38
N PHE A 142 -0.27 -3.52 -17.48
CA PHE A 142 0.28 -4.23 -16.33
C PHE A 142 1.78 -3.96 -16.25
N ASP A 143 2.23 -3.58 -15.06
CA ASP A 143 3.62 -3.28 -14.79
C ASP A 143 3.99 -3.73 -13.38
N THR A 144 5.26 -4.09 -13.21
CA THR A 144 5.85 -4.43 -11.92
C THR A 144 6.87 -3.40 -11.50
N THR A 145 6.83 -3.03 -10.22
CA THR A 145 7.76 -2.06 -9.63
C THR A 145 8.56 -2.71 -8.52
N TYR A 146 9.88 -2.64 -8.66
CA TYR A 146 10.83 -3.18 -7.70
C TYR A 146 11.12 -2.21 -6.54
N ARG A 147 11.52 -2.77 -5.38
CA ARG A 147 12.03 -2.03 -4.21
C ARG A 147 11.07 -1.02 -3.59
N THR A 148 9.78 -1.18 -3.80
CA THR A 148 8.76 -0.35 -3.15
C THR A 148 8.46 -0.81 -1.72
N ASN A 149 8.93 -2.01 -1.34
CA ASN A 149 8.72 -2.60 -0.02
C ASN A 149 10.03 -3.15 0.57
N LYS A 150 10.04 -3.38 1.91
CA LYS A 150 11.23 -3.81 2.65
C LYS A 150 11.79 -5.18 2.22
N LYS A 151 10.96 -6.04 1.68
CA LYS A 151 11.33 -7.40 1.23
C LYS A 151 11.77 -7.41 -0.23
N CYS A 152 11.79 -6.25 -0.90
CA CYS A 152 12.12 -6.10 -2.32
C CYS A 152 11.28 -7.00 -3.26
N ARG A 153 10.06 -7.36 -2.84
CA ARG A 153 9.13 -8.15 -3.66
C ARG A 153 8.57 -7.29 -4.78
N PRO A 154 8.40 -7.81 -5.99
CA PRO A 154 7.76 -7.10 -7.09
C PRO A 154 6.33 -6.72 -6.73
N PHE A 155 6.00 -5.45 -6.86
CA PHE A 155 4.63 -4.96 -6.73
C PHE A 155 4.05 -4.76 -8.13
N GLY A 156 2.99 -5.49 -8.45
CA GLY A 156 2.30 -5.42 -9.74
C GLY A 156 0.96 -4.71 -9.62
N ALA A 157 0.62 -3.92 -10.63
CA ALA A 157 -0.67 -3.27 -10.72
C ALA A 157 -1.28 -3.42 -12.11
N PHE A 158 -2.58 -3.80 -12.14
CA PHE A 158 -3.41 -3.75 -13.33
C PHE A 158 -4.11 -2.40 -13.37
N VAL A 159 -3.88 -1.64 -14.41
CA VAL A 159 -4.47 -0.30 -14.57
C VAL A 159 -5.11 -0.14 -15.94
N GLY A 160 -6.07 0.74 -16.04
CA GLY A 160 -6.69 1.15 -17.29
C GLY A 160 -6.94 2.65 -17.32
N VAL A 161 -7.72 3.08 -18.29
CA VAL A 161 -8.06 4.48 -18.48
C VAL A 161 -9.59 4.58 -18.66
N ASN A 162 -10.22 5.46 -17.88
CA ASN A 162 -11.64 5.74 -18.04
C ASN A 162 -11.92 6.70 -19.22
N HIS A 163 -13.18 6.97 -19.50
CA HIS A 163 -13.58 7.86 -20.59
C HIS A 163 -13.21 9.35 -20.38
N HIS A 164 -12.70 9.71 -19.19
CA HIS A 164 -12.12 11.03 -18.88
C HIS A 164 -10.57 11.04 -18.97
N TYR A 165 -9.96 10.00 -19.53
CA TYR A 165 -8.50 9.82 -19.60
C TYR A 165 -7.81 9.77 -18.24
N GLN A 166 -8.54 9.39 -17.19
CA GLN A 166 -7.98 9.21 -15.85
C GLN A 166 -7.59 7.75 -15.65
N LEU A 167 -6.45 7.54 -14.98
CA LEU A 167 -6.02 6.20 -14.59
C LEU A 167 -6.98 5.60 -13.56
N VAL A 168 -7.37 4.36 -13.80
CA VAL A 168 -8.15 3.53 -12.89
C VAL A 168 -7.39 2.25 -12.58
N VAL A 169 -7.39 1.84 -11.32
CA VAL A 169 -6.73 0.61 -10.88
C VAL A 169 -7.76 -0.51 -10.84
N PHE A 170 -7.42 -1.64 -11.44
CA PHE A 170 -8.28 -2.83 -11.48
C PHE A 170 -7.87 -3.91 -10.47
N GLY A 171 -6.63 -3.88 -10.01
CA GLY A 171 -6.12 -4.81 -9.02
C GLY A 171 -4.65 -4.58 -8.72
N ALA A 172 -4.20 -5.08 -7.58
CA ALA A 172 -2.83 -4.98 -7.14
C ALA A 172 -2.31 -6.32 -6.62
N SER A 173 -1.03 -6.58 -6.85
CA SER A 173 -0.37 -7.81 -6.45
C SER A 173 0.97 -7.54 -5.78
N LEU A 174 1.39 -8.50 -4.95
CA LEU A 174 2.75 -8.59 -4.43
C LEU A 174 3.24 -9.99 -4.75
N LEU A 175 4.25 -10.08 -5.59
CA LEU A 175 4.80 -11.35 -6.06
C LEU A 175 6.04 -11.73 -5.24
N TYR A 176 6.34 -13.03 -5.19
CA TYR A 176 7.58 -13.52 -4.62
C TYR A 176 8.76 -13.16 -5.53
N ASP A 177 8.58 -13.38 -6.83
CA ASP A 177 9.54 -13.13 -7.90
C ASP A 177 8.84 -12.82 -9.23
N GLU A 178 9.61 -12.55 -10.28
CA GLU A 178 9.14 -12.30 -11.64
C GLU A 178 9.34 -13.53 -12.55
N THR A 179 9.03 -14.72 -12.04
CA THR A 179 9.04 -15.95 -12.85
C THR A 179 7.77 -16.10 -13.66
N ASN A 180 7.84 -16.91 -14.73
CA ASN A 180 6.68 -17.27 -15.52
C ASN A 180 5.56 -17.88 -14.65
N GLN A 181 5.89 -18.71 -13.67
CA GLN A 181 4.92 -19.33 -12.76
C GLN A 181 4.19 -18.31 -11.89
N SER A 182 4.91 -17.33 -11.34
CA SER A 182 4.32 -16.23 -10.56
C SER A 182 3.37 -15.40 -11.41
N PHE A 183 3.74 -15.09 -12.65
CA PHE A 183 2.87 -14.36 -13.58
C PHE A 183 1.67 -15.19 -14.04
N GLU A 184 1.83 -16.49 -14.33
CA GLU A 184 0.70 -17.37 -14.67
C GLU A 184 -0.33 -17.41 -13.52
N TRP A 185 0.13 -17.62 -12.29
CA TRP A 185 -0.73 -17.59 -11.11
C TRP A 185 -1.46 -16.24 -10.99
N LEU A 186 -0.74 -15.15 -11.16
CA LEU A 186 -1.31 -13.81 -11.06
C LEU A 186 -2.41 -13.57 -12.10
N PHE A 187 -2.14 -13.91 -13.37
CA PHE A 187 -3.10 -13.68 -14.44
C PHE A 187 -4.34 -14.57 -14.33
N HIS A 188 -4.19 -15.81 -13.90
CA HIS A 188 -5.34 -16.69 -13.58
C HIS A 188 -6.17 -16.11 -12.44
N THR A 189 -5.52 -15.66 -11.36
CA THR A 189 -6.18 -15.04 -10.20
C THR A 189 -6.89 -13.74 -10.58
N PHE A 190 -6.27 -12.93 -11.42
CA PHE A 190 -6.89 -11.71 -11.95
C PHE A 190 -8.18 -12.03 -12.72
N PHE A 191 -8.16 -13.01 -13.62
CA PHE A 191 -9.38 -13.40 -14.36
C PHE A 191 -10.44 -14.03 -13.47
N GLU A 192 -10.05 -14.82 -12.49
CA GLU A 192 -11.00 -15.32 -11.48
C GLU A 192 -11.72 -14.15 -10.80
N CYS A 193 -10.98 -13.15 -10.34
CA CYS A 193 -11.53 -11.94 -9.75
C CYS A 193 -12.46 -11.16 -10.69
N MET A 194 -12.12 -11.11 -11.97
CA MET A 194 -12.85 -10.39 -13.01
C MET A 194 -13.92 -11.24 -13.71
N SER A 195 -14.38 -12.32 -13.08
CA SER A 195 -15.41 -13.22 -13.60
C SER A 195 -15.11 -13.79 -14.99
N GLY A 196 -13.81 -14.01 -15.28
CA GLY A 196 -13.34 -14.58 -16.54
C GLY A 196 -13.26 -13.57 -17.70
N LYS A 197 -13.66 -12.30 -17.49
CA LYS A 197 -13.57 -11.25 -18.53
C LYS A 197 -12.10 -10.95 -18.85
N LYS A 198 -11.73 -11.11 -20.12
CA LYS A 198 -10.39 -10.83 -20.63
C LYS A 198 -10.33 -9.44 -21.29
N PRO A 199 -9.22 -8.71 -21.21
CA PRO A 199 -9.05 -7.46 -21.96
C PRO A 199 -8.86 -7.75 -23.44
N LYS A 200 -9.22 -6.82 -24.31
CA LYS A 200 -8.91 -6.92 -25.74
C LYS A 200 -7.40 -6.74 -25.97
N THR A 201 -6.79 -5.83 -25.24
CA THR A 201 -5.34 -5.55 -25.36
C THR A 201 -4.73 -5.39 -23.97
N ILE A 202 -3.56 -6.00 -23.78
CA ILE A 202 -2.71 -5.77 -22.60
C ILE A 202 -1.36 -5.19 -23.02
N PHE A 203 -0.95 -4.12 -22.35
CA PHE A 203 0.37 -3.51 -22.49
C PHE A 203 1.24 -3.84 -21.30
N THR A 204 2.47 -4.29 -21.55
CA THR A 204 3.46 -4.57 -20.51
C THR A 204 4.83 -4.01 -20.90
N ASP A 205 5.80 -4.16 -20.01
CA ASP A 205 7.21 -3.98 -20.34
C ASP A 205 7.75 -5.13 -21.24
N GLN A 206 9.07 -5.19 -21.39
CA GLN A 206 9.76 -6.16 -22.24
C GLN A 206 10.20 -7.43 -21.48
N ASP A 207 9.53 -7.80 -20.39
CA ASP A 207 9.88 -8.99 -19.61
C ASP A 207 9.49 -10.29 -20.33
N PRO A 208 10.46 -11.22 -20.62
CA PRO A 208 10.16 -12.47 -21.33
C PRO A 208 9.29 -13.45 -20.55
N ALA A 209 9.42 -13.50 -19.22
CA ALA A 209 8.63 -14.41 -18.38
C ALA A 209 7.16 -13.96 -18.35
N MET A 210 6.93 -12.65 -18.25
CA MET A 210 5.61 -12.05 -18.36
C MET A 210 4.97 -12.29 -19.73
N ALA A 211 5.72 -12.05 -20.81
CA ALA A 211 5.24 -12.30 -22.17
C ALA A 211 4.84 -13.76 -22.39
N LYS A 212 5.64 -14.70 -21.86
CA LYS A 212 5.32 -16.13 -21.90
C LYS A 212 4.05 -16.46 -21.13
N ALA A 213 3.89 -15.94 -19.91
CA ALA A 213 2.68 -16.17 -19.11
C ALA A 213 1.42 -15.62 -19.80
N ILE A 214 1.50 -14.43 -20.41
CA ILE A 214 0.40 -13.86 -21.21
C ILE A 214 0.04 -14.77 -22.37
N SER A 215 1.02 -15.28 -23.11
CA SER A 215 0.77 -16.18 -24.24
C SER A 215 0.08 -17.49 -23.87
N LEU A 216 0.25 -17.94 -22.62
CA LEU A 216 -0.38 -19.17 -22.10
C LEU A 216 -1.78 -18.92 -21.54
N VAL A 217 -1.98 -17.81 -20.80
CA VAL A 217 -3.20 -17.55 -20.04
C VAL A 217 -4.19 -16.66 -20.80
N MET A 218 -3.69 -15.76 -21.66
CA MET A 218 -4.48 -14.72 -22.33
C MET A 218 -4.58 -14.93 -23.85
N LEU A 219 -4.94 -16.13 -24.29
CA LEU A 219 -4.93 -16.53 -25.70
C LEU A 219 -5.70 -15.60 -26.66
N GLU A 220 -6.75 -14.92 -26.17
CA GLU A 220 -7.60 -14.04 -26.98
C GLU A 220 -7.27 -12.55 -26.81
N THR A 221 -6.23 -12.23 -26.05
CA THR A 221 -5.80 -10.86 -25.74
C THR A 221 -4.61 -10.46 -26.61
N TYR A 222 -4.67 -9.30 -27.24
CA TYR A 222 -3.52 -8.77 -27.96
C TYR A 222 -2.48 -8.26 -26.97
N HIS A 223 -1.32 -8.92 -26.88
CA HIS A 223 -0.18 -8.44 -26.11
C HIS A 223 0.60 -7.39 -26.90
N ARG A 224 0.88 -6.24 -26.29
CA ARG A 224 1.67 -5.14 -26.85
C ARG A 224 2.68 -4.63 -25.82
N LEU A 225 3.80 -4.13 -26.31
CA LEU A 225 4.81 -3.52 -25.45
C LEU A 225 4.47 -2.06 -25.17
N CYS A 226 4.66 -1.63 -23.94
CA CYS A 226 4.46 -0.26 -23.51
C CYS A 226 5.52 0.66 -24.13
N LEU A 227 5.11 1.64 -24.92
CA LEU A 227 6.01 2.58 -25.58
C LEU A 227 6.88 3.37 -24.60
N TRP A 228 6.37 3.68 -23.42
CA TRP A 228 7.16 4.36 -22.39
C TRP A 228 8.33 3.52 -21.92
N HIS A 229 8.15 2.22 -21.69
CA HIS A 229 9.24 1.29 -21.33
C HIS A 229 10.24 1.11 -22.48
N ILE A 230 9.77 1.01 -23.72
CA ILE A 230 10.64 0.96 -24.90
C ILE A 230 11.51 2.22 -24.95
N TYR A 231 10.90 3.39 -24.78
CA TYR A 231 11.63 4.67 -24.79
C TYR A 231 12.63 4.77 -23.65
N GLN A 232 12.27 4.40 -22.42
CA GLN A 232 13.17 4.39 -21.27
C GLN A 232 14.36 3.44 -21.49
N ASN A 233 14.12 2.25 -22.04
CA ASN A 233 15.17 1.30 -22.36
C ASN A 233 16.09 1.82 -23.49
N ALA A 234 15.53 2.45 -24.51
CA ALA A 234 16.31 3.10 -25.56
C ALA A 234 17.21 4.22 -24.99
N LEU A 235 16.67 5.09 -24.13
CA LEU A 235 17.47 6.13 -23.47
C LEU A 235 18.61 5.55 -22.64
N LYS A 236 18.36 4.48 -21.87
CA LYS A 236 19.40 3.84 -21.05
C LYS A 236 20.53 3.24 -21.90
N ASN A 237 20.18 2.56 -22.99
CA ASN A 237 21.13 1.80 -23.79
C ASN A 237 21.81 2.61 -24.90
N LEU A 238 21.15 3.65 -25.40
CA LEU A 238 21.63 4.48 -26.52
C LEU A 238 22.17 5.85 -26.10
N ASN A 239 22.13 6.18 -24.81
CA ASN A 239 22.55 7.49 -24.29
C ASN A 239 24.02 7.85 -24.66
N HIS A 240 24.89 6.83 -24.87
CA HIS A 240 26.24 7.02 -25.31
C HIS A 240 26.34 7.51 -26.78
N LEU A 241 25.34 7.18 -27.61
CA LEU A 241 25.29 7.63 -29.01
C LEU A 241 24.83 9.07 -29.16
N PHE A 242 24.01 9.56 -28.22
CA PHE A 242 23.48 10.94 -28.20
C PHE A 242 24.44 11.96 -27.54
N LYS A 243 25.46 11.51 -26.82
CA LYS A 243 26.47 12.38 -26.18
C LYS A 243 27.68 12.67 -27.03
N SER A 244 27.75 12.10 -28.24
CA SER A 244 28.90 12.24 -29.17
C SER A 244 28.64 13.21 -30.32
N GLN A 245 27.68 14.12 -30.18
CA GLN A 245 27.48 15.27 -31.12
C GLN A 245 27.64 16.58 -30.38
#